data_05b4e74e9352218884a62b69e0d7b549
#
_entry.id   05b4e74e9352218884a62b69e0d7b549
#
_cell.length_a   1.000
_cell.length_b   1.000
_cell.length_c   1.000
_cell.angle_alpha   90.00
_cell.angle_beta   90.00
_cell.angle_gamma   90.00
#
_symmetry.space_group_name_H-M   'P 1'
#
loop_
_entity.id
_entity.type
_entity.pdbx_description
1 polymer ?
#
loop_
_entity_poly.entity_id
_entity_poly.type
_entity_poly.pdbx_seq_one_letter_code
_entity_poly.pdbx_strand_id
1 'polypeptide(L)'
;MDYTYHTESPLGGITLASDGRALTGLWFDGQKHFAETLAPDHTDKLLPVFEETLRWLDQYFSGICPDFKPPLAPRGSAFRQAVWQALLTIPCGRTMTYGQIAEKITGPAGTARVSARAVGGAVAHNPISLIIPCHRVTGAGGNLTGYAGGIDKKECLLRLEQAFIDHSAG
;
A
#
# COMPACT_ATOMS: atom_id res chain seq x y z
N MET A 1 18.37 -13.00 -5.39
CA MET A 1 18.67 -12.40 -4.07
C MET A 1 17.88 -11.13 -3.88
N ASP A 2 17.28 -10.96 -2.72
CA ASP A 2 16.60 -9.72 -2.38
C ASP A 2 17.50 -8.81 -1.54
N TYR A 3 17.14 -7.55 -1.51
CA TYR A 3 17.82 -6.52 -0.72
C TYR A 3 16.81 -5.87 0.22
N THR A 4 17.28 -5.45 1.37
CA THR A 4 16.46 -4.78 2.38
C THR A 4 17.10 -3.50 2.86
N TYR A 5 16.27 -2.60 3.38
CA TYR A 5 16.72 -1.38 4.03
C TYR A 5 15.67 -0.99 5.09
N HIS A 6 16.12 -0.59 6.26
CA HIS A 6 15.22 -0.19 7.34
C HIS A 6 15.28 1.31 7.54
N THR A 7 14.11 1.93 7.78
CA THR A 7 14.01 3.36 8.07
C THR A 7 12.94 3.60 9.13
N GLU A 8 12.97 4.75 9.75
CA GLU A 8 11.97 5.18 10.72
C GLU A 8 10.96 6.12 10.09
N SER A 9 9.75 6.14 10.63
CA SER A 9 8.69 7.05 10.23
C SER A 9 7.93 7.54 11.45
N PRO A 10 7.07 8.57 11.30
CA PRO A 10 6.20 9.01 12.41
C PRO A 10 5.28 7.91 12.95
N LEU A 11 5.03 6.86 12.18
CA LEU A 11 4.20 5.73 12.59
C LEU A 11 5.03 4.49 12.97
N GLY A 12 6.33 4.64 13.16
CA GLY A 12 7.23 3.55 13.56
C GLY A 12 8.15 3.10 12.45
N GLY A 13 8.90 2.03 12.70
CA GLY A 13 9.88 1.51 11.76
C GLY A 13 9.23 0.93 10.50
N ILE A 14 9.94 1.05 9.40
CA ILE A 14 9.52 0.54 8.08
C ILE A 14 10.68 -0.27 7.50
N THR A 15 10.36 -1.46 7.00
CA THR A 15 11.31 -2.30 6.27
C THR A 15 10.96 -2.28 4.78
N LEU A 16 11.96 -1.93 3.96
CA LEU A 16 11.86 -1.91 2.51
C LEU A 16 12.54 -3.15 1.93
N ALA A 17 12.01 -3.64 0.81
CA ALA A 17 12.62 -4.76 0.07
C ALA A 17 12.62 -4.48 -1.42
N SER A 18 13.62 -5.04 -2.11
CA SER A 18 13.79 -4.89 -3.57
C SER A 18 14.44 -6.15 -4.16
N ASP A 19 14.15 -6.40 -5.43
CA ASP A 19 14.86 -7.41 -6.22
C ASP A 19 16.14 -6.88 -6.86
N GLY A 20 16.50 -5.64 -6.56
CA GLY A 20 17.65 -4.93 -7.13
C GLY A 20 17.25 -3.87 -8.15
N ARG A 21 16.03 -3.91 -8.68
CA ARG A 21 15.54 -2.98 -9.70
C ARG A 21 14.31 -2.22 -9.26
N ALA A 22 13.35 -2.92 -8.65
CA ALA A 22 12.06 -2.37 -8.26
C ALA A 22 11.80 -2.64 -6.79
N LEU A 23 10.89 -1.86 -6.21
CA LEU A 23 10.43 -2.08 -4.84
C LEU A 23 9.50 -3.29 -4.84
N THR A 24 9.81 -4.28 -4.03
CA THR A 24 9.00 -5.50 -3.87
C THR A 24 8.28 -5.54 -2.54
N GLY A 25 8.70 -4.74 -1.57
CA GLY A 25 8.09 -4.72 -0.25
C GLY A 25 8.28 -3.40 0.48
N LEU A 26 7.26 -3.03 1.24
CA LEU A 26 7.28 -1.95 2.20
C LEU A 26 6.31 -2.34 3.32
N TRP A 27 6.84 -2.64 4.49
CA TRP A 27 6.04 -3.09 5.62
C TRP A 27 6.34 -2.27 6.86
N PHE A 28 5.30 -1.96 7.63
CA PHE A 28 5.52 -1.49 9.00
C PHE A 28 6.05 -2.65 9.83
N ASP A 29 7.03 -2.38 10.68
CA ASP A 29 7.57 -3.41 11.55
C ASP A 29 6.47 -3.95 12.47
N GLY A 30 6.39 -5.28 12.59
CA GLY A 30 5.41 -5.95 13.43
C GLY A 30 4.01 -6.07 12.84
N GLN A 31 3.77 -5.60 11.61
CA GLN A 31 2.45 -5.75 10.99
C GLN A 31 2.14 -7.21 10.64
N LYS A 32 0.85 -7.51 10.42
CA LYS A 32 0.44 -8.81 9.88
C LYS A 32 1.07 -9.02 8.50
N HIS A 33 1.46 -10.25 8.21
CA HIS A 33 2.09 -10.63 6.95
C HIS A 33 3.40 -9.89 6.66
N PHE A 34 4.09 -9.45 7.73
CA PHE A 34 5.38 -8.77 7.62
C PHE A 34 6.37 -9.62 6.83
N ALA A 35 6.98 -9.00 5.82
CA ALA A 35 8.01 -9.62 4.99
C ALA A 35 7.62 -10.96 4.35
N GLU A 36 6.31 -11.21 4.18
CA GLU A 36 5.80 -12.49 3.67
C GLU A 36 6.35 -12.82 2.29
N THR A 37 6.60 -11.82 1.45
CA THR A 37 7.10 -12.01 0.08
C THR A 37 8.60 -11.87 -0.05
N LEU A 38 9.31 -11.58 1.05
CA LEU A 38 10.75 -11.42 1.05
C LEU A 38 11.43 -12.79 0.89
N ALA A 39 12.40 -12.87 -0.05
CA ALA A 39 13.17 -14.09 -0.21
C ALA A 39 14.01 -14.39 1.04
N PRO A 40 14.17 -15.69 1.42
CA PRO A 40 15.03 -16.05 2.56
C PRO A 40 16.47 -15.55 2.39
N ASP A 41 16.97 -15.54 1.15
CA ASP A 41 18.29 -15.02 0.80
C ASP A 41 18.20 -13.54 0.50
N HIS A 42 18.57 -12.72 1.46
CA HIS A 42 18.55 -11.26 1.30
C HIS A 42 19.69 -10.61 2.07
N THR A 43 20.03 -9.40 1.71
CA THR A 43 21.08 -8.63 2.37
C THR A 43 20.70 -7.16 2.48
N ASP A 44 21.16 -6.52 3.54
CA ASP A 44 20.94 -5.09 3.74
C ASP A 44 21.88 -4.30 2.83
N LYS A 45 21.31 -3.41 2.02
CA LYS A 45 22.08 -2.54 1.14
C LYS A 45 21.20 -1.38 0.68
N LEU A 46 21.74 -0.17 0.76
CA LEU A 46 21.03 0.99 0.24
C LEU A 46 21.15 1.00 -1.29
N LEU A 47 19.98 0.90 -1.94
CA LEU A 47 19.87 0.90 -3.40
C LEU A 47 19.24 2.20 -3.89
N PRO A 48 19.46 2.59 -5.16
CA PRO A 48 18.78 3.77 -5.73
C PRO A 48 17.25 3.73 -5.57
N VAL A 49 16.62 2.55 -5.73
CA VAL A 49 15.17 2.41 -5.55
C VAL A 49 14.76 2.71 -4.11
N PHE A 50 15.61 2.39 -3.14
CA PHE A 50 15.34 2.72 -1.74
C PHE A 50 15.48 4.22 -1.49
N GLU A 51 16.47 4.86 -2.08
CA GLU A 51 16.62 6.31 -1.98
C GLU A 51 15.40 7.03 -2.53
N GLU A 52 14.88 6.59 -3.67
CA GLU A 52 13.65 7.13 -4.25
C GLU A 52 12.45 6.90 -3.32
N THR A 53 12.34 5.71 -2.73
CA THR A 53 11.29 5.39 -1.77
C THR A 53 11.38 6.28 -0.53
N LEU A 54 12.58 6.53 -0.03
CA LEU A 54 12.79 7.42 1.11
C LEU A 54 12.33 8.85 0.80
N ARG A 55 12.59 9.35 -0.41
CA ARG A 55 12.07 10.67 -0.85
C ARG A 55 10.55 10.67 -0.88
N TRP A 56 9.94 9.58 -1.35
CA TRP A 56 8.49 9.41 -1.36
C TRP A 56 7.92 9.49 0.06
N LEU A 57 8.53 8.75 0.99
CA LEU A 57 8.11 8.73 2.39
C LEU A 57 8.28 10.11 3.05
N ASP A 58 9.37 10.80 2.78
CA ASP A 58 9.60 12.14 3.33
C ASP A 58 8.53 13.12 2.88
N GLN A 59 8.19 13.14 1.60
CA GLN A 59 7.11 13.98 1.09
C GLN A 59 5.78 13.61 1.72
N TYR A 60 5.45 12.33 1.72
CA TYR A 60 4.18 11.86 2.23
C TYR A 60 3.97 12.28 3.70
N PHE A 61 4.95 12.00 4.55
CA PHE A 61 4.84 12.32 5.97
C PHE A 61 5.05 13.82 6.28
N SER A 62 5.50 14.60 5.32
CA SER A 62 5.57 16.07 5.46
C SER A 62 4.26 16.76 5.08
N GLY A 63 3.28 16.01 4.58
CA GLY A 63 1.98 16.55 4.22
C GLY A 63 1.79 16.81 2.73
N ILE A 64 2.63 16.25 1.90
CA ILE A 64 2.55 16.38 0.44
C ILE A 64 2.20 15.03 -0.17
N CYS A 65 1.12 14.98 -0.97
CA CYS A 65 0.81 13.77 -1.74
C CYS A 65 1.85 13.63 -2.86
N PRO A 66 2.74 12.63 -2.81
CA PRO A 66 3.79 12.53 -3.83
C PRO A 66 3.20 12.33 -5.23
N ASP A 67 3.78 13.00 -6.21
CA ASP A 67 3.38 12.90 -7.62
C ASP A 67 4.23 11.92 -8.42
N PHE A 68 5.07 11.15 -7.74
CA PHE A 68 5.92 10.12 -8.33
C PHE A 68 5.84 8.83 -7.52
N LYS A 69 6.33 7.74 -8.10
CA LYS A 69 6.46 6.45 -7.41
C LYS A 69 7.77 5.81 -7.85
N PRO A 70 8.47 5.08 -6.95
CA PRO A 70 9.54 4.20 -7.40
C PRO A 70 8.93 3.08 -8.25
N PRO A 71 9.73 2.40 -9.07
CA PRO A 71 9.23 1.24 -9.79
C PRO A 71 8.77 0.17 -8.79
N LEU A 72 7.56 -0.35 -9.00
CA LEU A 72 6.93 -1.32 -8.10
C LEU A 72 6.87 -2.70 -8.76
N ALA A 73 7.22 -3.73 -8.01
CA ALA A 73 7.11 -5.12 -8.45
C ALA A 73 6.55 -6.00 -7.32
N PRO A 74 5.31 -5.76 -6.90
CA PRO A 74 4.70 -6.57 -5.84
C PRO A 74 4.52 -8.01 -6.32
N ARG A 75 4.86 -8.97 -5.46
CA ARG A 75 4.75 -10.39 -5.78
C ARG A 75 3.44 -10.96 -5.27
N GLY A 76 2.69 -11.63 -6.15
CA GLY A 76 1.42 -12.23 -5.79
C GLY A 76 0.72 -12.80 -7.00
N SER A 77 -0.41 -13.47 -6.76
CA SER A 77 -1.23 -14.08 -7.81
C SER A 77 -1.79 -13.03 -8.77
N ALA A 78 -2.27 -13.48 -9.92
CA ALA A 78 -2.90 -12.59 -10.90
C ALA A 78 -4.09 -11.83 -10.29
N PHE A 79 -4.89 -12.50 -9.45
CA PHE A 79 -6.00 -11.86 -8.75
C PHE A 79 -5.51 -10.75 -7.81
N ARG A 80 -4.50 -11.04 -6.99
CA ARG A 80 -3.92 -10.06 -6.07
C ARG A 80 -3.35 -8.87 -6.84
N GLN A 81 -2.64 -9.11 -7.96
CA GLN A 81 -2.12 -8.05 -8.82
C GLN A 81 -3.25 -7.14 -9.31
N ALA A 82 -4.37 -7.71 -9.75
CA ALA A 82 -5.52 -6.93 -10.21
C ALA A 82 -6.09 -6.05 -9.09
N VAL A 83 -6.20 -6.58 -7.88
CA VAL A 83 -6.65 -5.80 -6.72
C VAL A 83 -5.69 -4.65 -6.44
N TRP A 84 -4.39 -4.94 -6.41
CA TRP A 84 -3.38 -3.91 -6.09
C TRP A 84 -3.33 -2.82 -7.17
N GLN A 85 -3.51 -3.18 -8.44
CA GLN A 85 -3.62 -2.18 -9.51
C GLN A 85 -4.84 -1.27 -9.31
N ALA A 86 -5.96 -1.85 -8.88
CA ALA A 86 -7.15 -1.06 -8.55
C ALA A 86 -6.89 -0.09 -7.40
N LEU A 87 -6.16 -0.53 -6.37
CA LEU A 87 -5.80 0.34 -5.24
C LEU A 87 -4.99 1.55 -5.69
N LEU A 88 -4.08 1.37 -6.64
CA LEU A 88 -3.25 2.45 -7.15
C LEU A 88 -4.06 3.56 -7.84
N THR A 89 -5.31 3.31 -8.19
CA THR A 89 -6.19 4.32 -8.79
C THR A 89 -6.90 5.20 -7.75
N ILE A 90 -6.80 4.85 -6.46
CA ILE A 90 -7.44 5.64 -5.39
C ILE A 90 -6.54 6.82 -5.03
N PRO A 91 -6.96 8.07 -5.31
CA PRO A 91 -6.10 9.22 -5.02
C PRO A 91 -6.01 9.51 -3.52
N CYS A 92 -5.00 10.28 -3.14
CA CYS A 92 -4.85 10.76 -1.77
C CYS A 92 -6.14 11.44 -1.31
N GLY A 93 -6.55 11.15 -0.08
CA GLY A 93 -7.74 11.77 0.51
C GLY A 93 -9.06 11.17 0.05
N ARG A 94 -9.01 10.13 -0.77
CA ARG A 94 -10.19 9.40 -1.21
C ARG A 94 -10.17 7.99 -0.67
N THR A 95 -11.34 7.36 -0.63
CA THR A 95 -11.50 5.97 -0.22
C THR A 95 -12.39 5.24 -1.19
N MET A 96 -12.24 3.91 -1.23
CA MET A 96 -13.16 3.01 -1.92
C MET A 96 -13.54 1.88 -0.97
N THR A 97 -14.75 1.35 -1.14
CA THR A 97 -15.17 0.17 -0.40
C THR A 97 -14.64 -1.10 -1.07
N TYR A 98 -14.59 -2.19 -0.31
CA TYR A 98 -14.22 -3.50 -0.87
C TYR A 98 -15.15 -3.89 -2.02
N GLY A 99 -16.45 -3.58 -1.89
CA GLY A 99 -17.44 -3.84 -2.95
C GLY A 99 -17.18 -3.04 -4.21
N GLN A 100 -16.80 -1.77 -4.08
CA GLN A 100 -16.46 -0.92 -5.23
C GLN A 100 -15.24 -1.44 -5.97
N ILE A 101 -14.24 -1.92 -5.23
CA ILE A 101 -13.05 -2.52 -5.84
C ILE A 101 -13.44 -3.82 -6.56
N ALA A 102 -14.27 -4.65 -5.94
CA ALA A 102 -14.75 -5.88 -6.56
C ALA A 102 -15.46 -5.61 -7.89
N GLU A 103 -16.33 -4.59 -7.94
CA GLU A 103 -17.01 -4.18 -9.18
C GLU A 103 -16.03 -3.74 -10.26
N LYS A 104 -15.02 -2.96 -9.87
CA LYS A 104 -14.01 -2.46 -10.79
C LYS A 104 -13.20 -3.58 -11.43
N ILE A 105 -12.90 -4.64 -10.67
CA ILE A 105 -12.11 -5.78 -11.15
C ILE A 105 -12.96 -6.72 -11.99
N THR A 106 -14.23 -6.91 -11.63
CA THR A 106 -15.15 -7.80 -12.35
C THR A 106 -15.29 -7.38 -13.81
N GLY A 107 -15.27 -6.06 -14.09
CA GLY A 107 -15.31 -5.52 -15.42
C GLY A 107 -16.68 -5.68 -16.10
N PRO A 108 -16.83 -5.12 -17.31
CA PRO A 108 -18.14 -5.06 -17.99
C PRO A 108 -18.64 -6.40 -18.53
N ALA A 109 -17.78 -7.41 -18.64
CA ALA A 109 -18.18 -8.71 -19.19
C ALA A 109 -18.91 -9.60 -18.18
N GLY A 110 -18.89 -9.27 -16.90
CA GLY A 110 -19.59 -10.01 -15.85
C GLY A 110 -19.24 -11.48 -15.77
N THR A 111 -18.10 -11.88 -16.29
CA THR A 111 -17.74 -13.28 -16.48
C THR A 111 -17.27 -13.98 -15.21
N ALA A 112 -16.80 -13.22 -14.22
CA ALA A 112 -16.41 -13.77 -12.92
C ALA A 112 -16.77 -12.74 -11.86
N ARG A 113 -17.74 -13.08 -11.03
CA ARG A 113 -18.16 -12.21 -9.95
C ARG A 113 -17.15 -12.28 -8.81
N VAL A 114 -16.45 -11.17 -8.58
CA VAL A 114 -15.49 -11.05 -7.49
C VAL A 114 -16.23 -10.61 -6.23
N SER A 115 -15.99 -11.31 -5.12
CA SER A 115 -16.61 -10.95 -3.83
C SER A 115 -15.77 -9.90 -3.10
N ALA A 116 -16.46 -9.08 -2.29
CA ALA A 116 -15.78 -8.13 -1.40
C ALA A 116 -14.83 -8.84 -0.44
N ARG A 117 -15.19 -10.05 0.00
CA ARG A 117 -14.36 -10.86 0.90
C ARG A 117 -13.04 -11.26 0.24
N ALA A 118 -13.09 -11.68 -1.03
CA ALA A 118 -11.89 -12.05 -1.78
C ALA A 118 -10.97 -10.83 -1.95
N VAL A 119 -11.55 -9.66 -2.24
CA VAL A 119 -10.80 -8.41 -2.31
C VAL A 119 -10.14 -8.11 -0.97
N GLY A 120 -10.87 -8.28 0.13
CA GLY A 120 -10.33 -8.08 1.48
C GLY A 120 -9.10 -8.91 1.76
N GLY A 121 -9.09 -10.18 1.33
CA GLY A 121 -7.92 -11.05 1.46
C GLY A 121 -6.71 -10.52 0.68
N ALA A 122 -6.93 -10.09 -0.56
CA ALA A 122 -5.86 -9.52 -1.38
C ALA A 122 -5.32 -8.21 -0.80
N VAL A 123 -6.20 -7.34 -0.29
CA VAL A 123 -5.82 -6.08 0.36
C VAL A 123 -4.95 -6.35 1.60
N ALA A 124 -5.34 -7.34 2.41
CA ALA A 124 -4.59 -7.69 3.62
C ALA A 124 -3.17 -8.19 3.33
N HIS A 125 -2.95 -8.81 2.18
CA HIS A 125 -1.65 -9.35 1.77
C HIS A 125 -0.86 -8.41 0.86
N ASN A 126 -1.25 -7.14 0.74
CA ASN A 126 -0.51 -6.14 -0.02
C ASN A 126 0.94 -6.04 0.52
N PRO A 127 1.96 -6.31 -0.31
CA PRO A 127 3.35 -6.29 0.17
C PRO A 127 3.97 -4.91 0.18
N ILE A 128 3.33 -3.89 -0.39
CA ILE A 128 3.88 -2.54 -0.47
C ILE A 128 2.88 -1.55 0.15
N SER A 129 2.86 -1.50 1.47
CA SER A 129 1.98 -0.57 2.19
C SER A 129 2.28 0.88 1.82
N LEU A 130 1.36 1.78 2.04
CA LEU A 130 1.42 3.22 1.76
C LEU A 130 1.40 3.56 0.27
N ILE A 131 2.36 3.07 -0.52
CA ILE A 131 2.46 3.39 -1.96
C ILE A 131 1.32 2.71 -2.72
N ILE A 132 1.10 1.41 -2.44
CA ILE A 132 -0.13 0.74 -2.86
C ILE A 132 -1.12 0.96 -1.70
N PRO A 133 -2.09 1.88 -1.84
CA PRO A 133 -2.75 2.47 -0.68
C PRO A 133 -3.88 1.61 -0.11
N CYS A 134 -3.53 0.47 0.47
CA CYS A 134 -4.51 -0.42 1.09
C CYS A 134 -5.24 0.23 2.28
N HIS A 135 -4.68 1.26 2.89
CA HIS A 135 -5.35 2.03 3.93
C HIS A 135 -6.55 2.85 3.41
N ARG A 136 -6.65 3.06 2.10
CA ARG A 136 -7.78 3.80 1.47
C ARG A 136 -8.98 2.91 1.18
N VAL A 137 -8.95 1.65 1.62
CA VAL A 137 -10.09 0.74 1.46
C VAL A 137 -10.86 0.66 2.76
N THR A 138 -12.18 0.88 2.68
CA THR A 138 -13.07 0.88 3.84
C THR A 138 -14.19 -0.13 3.65
N GLY A 139 -14.90 -0.47 4.75
CA GLY A 139 -16.12 -1.24 4.68
C GLY A 139 -17.30 -0.41 4.18
N ALA A 140 -18.43 -1.05 3.99
CA ALA A 140 -19.65 -0.38 3.58
C ALA A 140 -19.98 0.77 4.54
N GLY A 141 -20.41 1.90 3.99
CA GLY A 141 -20.71 3.09 4.80
C GLY A 141 -19.48 3.82 5.33
N GLY A 142 -18.28 3.50 4.86
CA GLY A 142 -17.04 4.14 5.29
C GLY A 142 -16.48 3.59 6.59
N ASN A 143 -16.98 2.45 7.08
CA ASN A 143 -16.49 1.84 8.31
C ASN A 143 -15.01 1.48 8.18
N LEU A 144 -14.21 1.82 9.21
CA LEU A 144 -12.82 1.40 9.28
C LEU A 144 -12.77 -0.08 9.64
N THR A 145 -12.36 -0.90 8.69
CA THR A 145 -12.17 -2.34 8.88
C THR A 145 -10.67 -2.63 9.00
N GLY A 146 -10.33 -3.89 9.15
CA GLY A 146 -8.95 -4.31 9.41
C GLY A 146 -7.91 -3.70 8.46
N TYR A 147 -6.71 -3.54 8.98
CA TYR A 147 -5.54 -3.08 8.25
C TYR A 147 -4.33 -3.86 8.76
N ALA A 148 -3.47 -4.35 7.88
CA ALA A 148 -2.31 -5.15 8.29
C ALA A 148 -1.40 -4.39 9.27
N GLY A 149 -1.26 -3.09 9.08
CA GLY A 149 -0.50 -2.23 9.99
C GLY A 149 -1.22 -1.86 11.29
N GLY A 150 -2.50 -2.22 11.42
CA GLY A 150 -3.33 -1.88 12.58
C GLY A 150 -4.29 -0.71 12.30
N ILE A 151 -5.47 -0.77 12.88
CA ILE A 151 -6.53 0.23 12.66
C ILE A 151 -6.07 1.63 13.07
N ASP A 152 -5.28 1.75 14.14
CA ASP A 152 -4.76 3.04 14.58
C ASP A 152 -3.92 3.72 13.50
N LYS A 153 -3.04 2.97 12.82
CA LYS A 153 -2.26 3.50 11.71
C LYS A 153 -3.15 3.88 10.54
N LYS A 154 -4.14 3.04 10.22
CA LYS A 154 -5.10 3.33 9.14
C LYS A 154 -5.80 4.66 9.38
N GLU A 155 -6.30 4.87 10.58
CA GLU A 155 -6.97 6.12 10.96
C GLU A 155 -6.02 7.31 10.83
N CYS A 156 -4.79 7.19 11.34
CA CYS A 156 -3.78 8.24 11.23
C CYS A 156 -3.48 8.61 9.79
N LEU A 157 -3.34 7.59 8.92
CA LEU A 157 -3.04 7.81 7.50
C LEU A 157 -4.18 8.52 6.78
N LEU A 158 -5.42 8.12 7.06
CA LEU A 158 -6.59 8.76 6.46
C LEU A 158 -6.72 10.22 6.90
N ARG A 159 -6.47 10.51 8.17
CA ARG A 159 -6.46 11.88 8.69
C ARG A 159 -5.36 12.73 8.06
N LEU A 160 -4.17 12.16 7.92
CA LEU A 160 -3.04 12.84 7.29
C LEU A 160 -3.40 13.22 5.85
N GLU A 161 -4.00 12.30 5.10
CA GLU A 161 -4.38 12.55 3.71
C GLU A 161 -5.51 13.55 3.59
N GLN A 162 -6.44 13.57 4.52
CA GLN A 162 -7.48 14.60 4.54
C GLN A 162 -6.87 15.99 4.72
N ALA A 163 -5.83 16.11 5.54
CA ALA A 163 -5.11 17.36 5.71
C ALA A 163 -4.41 17.82 4.43
N PHE A 164 -3.93 16.88 3.57
CA PHE A 164 -3.36 17.22 2.26
C PHE A 164 -4.38 17.95 1.40
N ILE A 165 -5.62 17.43 1.35
CA ILE A 165 -6.71 18.03 0.56
C ILE A 165 -7.07 19.40 1.12
N ASP A 166 -7.23 19.54 2.44
CA ASP A 166 -7.60 20.77 3.09
C ASP A 166 -6.57 21.88 2.80
N HIS A 167 -5.28 21.54 2.79
CA HIS A 167 -4.22 22.46 2.42
C HIS A 167 -4.25 22.83 0.93
N SER A 168 -4.58 21.87 0.07
CA SER A 168 -4.64 22.10 -1.37
C SER A 168 -5.85 22.96 -1.76
N ALA A 169 -6.92 22.90 -0.99
CA ALA A 169 -8.15 23.65 -1.24
C ALA A 169 -8.06 25.10 -0.73
N GLY A 170 -7.07 25.39 0.11
CA GLY A 170 -6.83 26.73 0.66
C GLY A 170 -5.82 27.55 -0.16
#